data_df7e6af5884aafd46769325e2f231091
#
_entry.id   df7e6af5884aafd46769325e2f231091
#
_cell.length_a   1.000
_cell.length_b   1.000
_cell.length_c   1.000
_cell.angle_alpha   90.00
_cell.angle_beta   90.00
_cell.angle_gamma   90.00
#
_symmetry.space_group_name_H-M   'P 1'
#
loop_
_entity.id
_entity.type
_entity.pdbx_description
1 polymer ?
#
loop_
_entity_poly.entity_id
_entity_poly.type
_entity_poly.pdbx_seq_one_letter_code
_entity_poly.pdbx_strand_id
1 'polypeptide(L)'
;MIEKFLNKITQGDCLESLREIPDNSIDVTFADPPFNLKKKYNSTKDSLDLQEYLDWCELWINEMVRVTKPTGSIFLHNIPKWLTYYTAILNKSAHFRHWISWDAPTSPM
;
A
#
# COMPACT_ATOMS: atom_id res chain seq x y z
N MET A 1 -0.90 -2.77 21.81
CA MET A 1 -0.41 -4.07 21.51
C MET A 1 -1.14 -4.67 20.36
N ILE A 2 -0.56 -5.70 19.79
CA ILE A 2 -1.13 -6.31 18.61
C ILE A 2 -2.47 -6.97 18.93
N GLU A 3 -2.68 -7.36 20.15
CA GLU A 3 -3.92 -8.09 20.52
C GLU A 3 -5.18 -7.34 20.18
N LYS A 4 -5.15 -6.03 20.23
CA LYS A 4 -6.37 -5.30 19.95
C LYS A 4 -6.77 -5.39 18.49
N PHE A 5 -5.88 -5.84 17.62
CA PHE A 5 -6.19 -5.96 16.20
C PHE A 5 -6.42 -7.41 15.77
N LEU A 6 -6.17 -8.38 16.65
CA LEU A 6 -6.24 -9.78 16.24
C LEU A 6 -7.66 -10.21 15.92
N ASN A 7 -7.81 -10.86 14.76
CA ASN A 7 -9.10 -11.41 14.34
C ASN A 7 -10.20 -10.38 14.28
N LYS A 8 -9.86 -9.16 13.93
CA LYS A 8 -10.84 -8.08 13.87
C LYS A 8 -10.68 -7.26 12.61
N ILE A 9 -11.76 -6.59 12.23
CA ILE A 9 -11.73 -5.60 11.19
C ILE A 9 -11.78 -4.26 11.88
N THR A 10 -10.81 -3.41 11.60
CA THR A 10 -10.72 -2.10 12.23
C THR A 10 -10.98 -1.02 11.18
N GLN A 11 -11.98 -0.20 11.40
CA GLN A 11 -12.27 0.89 10.49
C GLN A 11 -11.52 2.13 10.94
N GLY A 12 -10.99 2.87 9.99
CA GLY A 12 -10.31 4.11 10.34
C GLY A 12 -9.17 4.40 9.39
N ASP A 13 -8.39 5.39 9.75
CA ASP A 13 -7.22 5.79 8.97
C ASP A 13 -6.14 4.72 9.15
N CYS A 14 -5.67 4.16 8.05
CA CYS A 14 -4.71 3.07 8.13
C CYS A 14 -3.40 3.51 8.76
N LEU A 15 -2.98 4.75 8.56
CA LEU A 15 -1.73 5.21 9.15
C LEU A 15 -1.82 5.25 10.67
N GLU A 16 -2.96 5.69 11.18
CA GLU A 16 -3.13 5.72 12.63
C GLU A 16 -3.13 4.32 13.21
N SER A 17 -3.84 3.40 12.54
CA SER A 17 -3.89 2.03 13.03
C SER A 17 -2.55 1.34 12.91
N LEU A 18 -1.85 1.53 11.80
CA LEU A 18 -0.55 0.89 11.62
C LEU A 18 0.45 1.33 12.68
N ARG A 19 0.39 2.60 13.08
CA ARG A 19 1.34 3.10 14.08
C ARG A 19 1.21 2.39 15.41
N GLU A 20 0.07 1.80 15.68
CA GLU A 20 -0.13 1.08 16.93
C GLU A 20 0.32 -0.36 16.85
N ILE A 21 0.69 -0.85 15.67
CA ILE A 21 1.15 -2.22 15.51
C ILE A 21 2.68 -2.25 15.70
N PRO A 22 3.18 -3.17 16.50
CA PRO A 22 4.63 -3.22 16.76
C PRO A 22 5.44 -3.59 15.54
N ASP A 23 6.71 -3.25 15.56
CA ASP A 23 7.63 -3.63 14.49
C ASP A 23 7.67 -5.15 14.35
N ASN A 24 7.84 -5.62 13.14
CA ASN A 24 8.14 -7.02 12.85
C ASN A 24 7.18 -7.99 13.52
N SER A 25 5.90 -7.69 13.45
CA SER A 25 4.91 -8.52 14.14
C SER A 25 3.94 -9.22 13.20
N ILE A 26 3.95 -8.88 11.91
CA ILE A 26 2.96 -9.40 10.96
C ILE A 26 3.65 -10.31 9.96
N ASP A 27 3.08 -11.47 9.70
CA ASP A 27 3.66 -12.42 8.77
C ASP A 27 3.37 -12.06 7.31
N VAL A 28 2.17 -11.58 7.02
CA VAL A 28 1.78 -11.23 5.66
C VAL A 28 0.99 -9.94 5.70
N THR A 29 1.39 -8.96 4.91
CA THR A 29 0.61 -7.73 4.76
C THR A 29 0.15 -7.61 3.32
N PHE A 30 -1.07 -7.16 3.14
CA PHE A 30 -1.65 -6.98 1.82
C PHE A 30 -2.32 -5.61 1.80
N ALA A 31 -2.06 -4.83 0.78
CA ALA A 31 -2.69 -3.53 0.65
C ALA A 31 -3.35 -3.39 -0.71
N ASP A 32 -4.55 -2.84 -0.70
CA ASP A 32 -5.32 -2.56 -1.90
C ASP A 32 -5.74 -1.09 -1.80
N PRO A 33 -4.81 -0.16 -1.99
CA PRO A 33 -5.10 1.26 -1.78
C PRO A 33 -5.94 1.81 -2.92
N PRO A 34 -6.54 2.98 -2.72
CA PRO A 34 -7.31 3.60 -3.79
C PRO A 34 -6.46 3.80 -5.03
N PHE A 35 -7.06 3.64 -6.20
CA PHE A 35 -6.34 3.76 -7.44
C PHE A 35 -6.03 5.20 -7.82
N ASN A 36 -6.58 6.16 -7.13
CA ASN A 36 -6.34 7.58 -7.39
C ASN A 36 -6.67 7.92 -8.83
N LEU A 37 -7.82 7.47 -9.27
CA LEU A 37 -8.23 7.75 -10.62
C LEU A 37 -9.11 8.97 -10.72
N LYS A 38 -9.18 9.82 -9.72
CA LYS A 38 -10.02 10.91 -9.72
C LYS A 38 -9.68 11.79 -10.68
N LYS A 39 -10.17 11.92 -11.59
CA LYS A 39 -9.80 12.77 -12.51
C LYS A 39 -10.68 13.82 -12.65
N LYS A 40 -11.63 13.95 -11.96
CA LYS A 40 -12.43 15.05 -12.12
C LYS A 40 -11.73 16.22 -11.74
N TYR A 41 -10.57 16.22 -11.34
CA TYR A 41 -9.97 17.42 -10.93
C TYR A 41 -9.55 18.20 -12.06
N ASN A 42 -9.28 19.36 -11.90
CA ASN A 42 -8.79 20.15 -12.93
C ASN A 42 -7.39 19.78 -13.16
N SER A 43 -6.92 19.93 -14.35
CA SER A 43 -5.59 19.54 -14.69
C SER A 43 -4.53 20.42 -14.08
N THR A 44 -4.90 21.58 -13.64
CA THR A 44 -3.88 22.44 -13.08
C THR A 44 -3.30 21.90 -11.81
N LYS A 45 -3.97 20.96 -11.17
CA LYS A 45 -3.45 20.42 -9.94
C LYS A 45 -2.92 19.03 -10.08
N ASP A 46 -2.76 18.55 -11.28
CA ASP A 46 -2.32 17.18 -11.47
C ASP A 46 -0.99 16.92 -10.82
N SER A 47 -0.01 17.77 -11.00
CA SER A 47 1.31 17.52 -10.45
C SER A 47 1.30 17.54 -8.94
N LEU A 48 0.60 18.49 -8.36
CA LEU A 48 0.54 18.53 -6.92
C LEU A 48 -0.21 17.33 -6.39
N ASP A 49 -1.31 16.95 -7.04
CA ASP A 49 -2.07 15.80 -6.60
C ASP A 49 -1.22 14.54 -6.68
N LEU A 50 -0.41 14.43 -7.71
CA LEU A 50 0.45 13.28 -7.87
C LEU A 50 1.47 13.23 -6.75
N GLN A 51 2.15 14.33 -6.48
CA GLN A 51 3.18 14.34 -5.46
C GLN A 51 2.57 14.08 -4.07
N GLU A 52 1.43 14.67 -3.81
CA GLU A 52 0.77 14.45 -2.53
C GLU A 52 0.36 12.99 -2.37
N TYR A 53 -0.14 12.39 -3.44
CA TYR A 53 -0.52 10.99 -3.41
C TYR A 53 0.70 10.12 -3.14
N LEU A 54 1.81 10.40 -3.82
CA LEU A 54 3.00 9.58 -3.65
C LEU A 54 3.64 9.77 -2.28
N ASP A 55 3.57 10.99 -1.74
CA ASP A 55 4.08 11.21 -0.39
C ASP A 55 3.27 10.42 0.63
N TRP A 56 1.97 10.39 0.45
CA TRP A 56 1.11 9.61 1.32
C TRP A 56 1.38 8.11 1.16
N CYS A 57 1.58 7.66 -0.08
CA CYS A 57 1.90 6.26 -0.32
C CYS A 57 3.20 5.86 0.35
N GLU A 58 4.18 6.73 0.33
CA GLU A 58 5.45 6.41 0.98
C GLU A 58 5.25 6.21 2.48
N LEU A 59 4.38 6.98 3.08
CA LEU A 59 4.13 6.84 4.52
C LEU A 59 3.54 5.47 4.84
N TRP A 60 2.48 5.06 4.15
CA TRP A 60 1.85 3.80 4.51
C TRP A 60 2.65 2.58 4.03
N ILE A 61 3.39 2.70 2.94
CA ILE A 61 4.25 1.61 2.51
C ILE A 61 5.37 1.39 3.52
N ASN A 62 5.96 2.46 4.01
CA ASN A 62 7.02 2.33 5.01
C ASN A 62 6.48 1.70 6.30
N GLU A 63 5.26 2.03 6.67
CA GLU A 63 4.66 1.40 7.84
C GLU A 63 4.35 -0.08 7.58
N MET A 64 3.93 -0.44 6.38
CA MET A 64 3.75 -1.85 6.05
C MET A 64 5.05 -2.62 6.19
N VAL A 65 6.13 -2.04 5.71
CA VAL A 65 7.44 -2.69 5.83
C VAL A 65 7.82 -2.83 7.29
N ARG A 66 7.60 -1.78 8.06
CA ARG A 66 7.99 -1.80 9.48
C ARG A 66 7.28 -2.90 10.26
N VAL A 67 5.97 -3.08 10.04
CA VAL A 67 5.21 -4.05 10.80
C VAL A 67 5.41 -5.47 10.29
N THR A 68 5.88 -5.66 9.08
CA THR A 68 6.05 -6.99 8.50
C THR A 68 7.36 -7.57 8.99
N LYS A 69 7.34 -8.82 9.41
CA LYS A 69 8.56 -9.48 9.86
C LYS A 69 9.56 -9.61 8.72
N PRO A 70 10.86 -9.66 9.01
CA PRO A 70 11.86 -9.86 7.95
C PRO A 70 11.63 -11.14 7.15
N THR A 71 10.98 -12.14 7.76
CA THR A 71 10.66 -13.38 7.06
C THR A 71 9.29 -13.35 6.44
N GLY A 72 8.59 -12.24 6.53
CA GLY A 72 7.23 -12.13 6.04
C GLY A 72 7.17 -11.70 4.58
N SER A 73 5.96 -11.50 4.10
CA SER A 73 5.72 -11.11 2.72
C SER A 73 4.79 -9.93 2.64
N ILE A 74 5.01 -9.09 1.65
CA ILE A 74 4.19 -7.91 1.41
C ILE A 74 3.60 -8.03 0.00
N PHE A 75 2.30 -7.82 -0.10
CA PHE A 75 1.61 -7.83 -1.37
C PHE A 75 0.94 -6.48 -1.57
N LEU A 76 1.13 -5.88 -2.73
CA LEU A 76 0.46 -4.64 -3.08
C LEU A 76 -0.32 -4.83 -4.36
N HIS A 77 -1.57 -4.44 -4.33
CA HIS A 77 -2.45 -4.56 -5.48
C HIS A 77 -2.83 -3.18 -5.99
N ASN A 78 -2.65 -2.95 -7.28
CA ASN A 78 -3.07 -1.71 -7.89
C ASN A 78 -2.92 -1.84 -9.41
N ILE A 79 -3.22 -0.79 -10.15
CA ILE A 79 -2.97 -0.80 -11.59
C ILE A 79 -1.48 -0.60 -11.82
N PRO A 80 -0.98 -1.04 -12.96
CA PRO A 80 0.48 -0.98 -13.21
C PRO A 80 1.09 0.41 -13.07
N LYS A 81 0.33 1.44 -13.41
CA LYS A 81 0.86 2.79 -13.28
C LYS A 81 1.38 3.06 -11.87
N TRP A 82 0.58 2.72 -10.85
CA TRP A 82 0.98 3.01 -9.49
C TRP A 82 1.97 2.00 -8.95
N LEU A 83 1.91 0.76 -9.44
CA LEU A 83 2.84 -0.25 -8.98
C LEU A 83 4.28 0.12 -9.29
N THR A 84 4.52 0.81 -10.40
CA THR A 84 5.88 1.24 -10.73
C THR A 84 6.41 2.23 -9.71
N TYR A 85 5.55 3.09 -9.18
CA TYR A 85 5.98 4.02 -8.13
C TYR A 85 6.20 3.27 -6.81
N TYR A 86 5.29 2.35 -6.47
CA TYR A 86 5.41 1.62 -5.22
C TYR A 86 6.67 0.78 -5.19
N THR A 87 7.05 0.24 -6.34
CA THR A 87 8.26 -0.58 -6.44
C THR A 87 9.49 0.22 -6.04
N ALA A 88 9.57 1.46 -6.47
CA ALA A 88 10.71 2.30 -6.13
C ALA A 88 10.81 2.52 -4.63
N ILE A 89 9.66 2.68 -3.95
CA ILE A 89 9.66 2.85 -2.51
C ILE A 89 10.04 1.54 -1.82
N LEU A 90 9.45 0.44 -2.25
CA LEU A 90 9.71 -0.86 -1.63
C LEU A 90 11.13 -1.31 -1.80
N ASN A 91 11.75 -1.00 -2.92
CA ASN A 91 13.11 -1.47 -3.19
C ASN A 91 14.13 -0.93 -2.20
N LYS A 92 13.79 0.09 -1.44
CA LYS A 92 14.70 0.63 -0.45
C LYS A 92 14.85 -0.30 0.74
N SER A 93 13.86 -1.13 1.02
CA SER A 93 13.88 -1.92 2.24
C SER A 93 13.31 -3.33 2.09
N ALA A 94 12.92 -3.74 0.92
CA ALA A 94 12.35 -5.07 0.70
C ALA A 94 12.92 -5.65 -0.59
N HIS A 95 12.78 -6.96 -0.74
CA HIS A 95 13.30 -7.64 -1.92
C HIS A 95 12.16 -7.97 -2.84
N PHE A 96 12.26 -7.56 -4.10
CA PHE A 96 11.25 -7.86 -5.09
C PHE A 96 11.24 -9.36 -5.37
N ARG A 97 10.06 -9.95 -5.40
CA ARG A 97 9.94 -11.37 -5.71
C ARG A 97 9.21 -11.60 -7.01
N HIS A 98 7.97 -11.15 -7.13
CA HIS A 98 7.18 -11.43 -8.30
C HIS A 98 6.24 -10.29 -8.64
N TRP A 99 6.01 -10.14 -9.93
CA TRP A 99 4.97 -9.26 -10.44
C TRP A 99 3.86 -10.18 -10.90
N ILE A 100 2.71 -10.12 -10.24
CA ILE A 100 1.63 -11.04 -10.50
C ILE A 100 0.54 -10.31 -11.27
N SER A 101 0.12 -10.88 -12.39
CA SER A 101 -0.97 -10.31 -13.15
C SER A 101 -2.25 -11.03 -12.81
N TRP A 102 -3.29 -10.27 -12.56
CA TRP A 102 -4.59 -10.83 -12.26
C TRP A 102 -5.44 -10.64 -13.50
N ASP A 103 -5.75 -11.73 -14.19
CA ASP A 103 -6.53 -11.66 -15.40
C ASP A 103 -8.01 -11.80 -15.05
N ALA A 104 -8.77 -10.76 -15.33
CA ALA A 104 -10.20 -10.75 -15.05
C ALA A 104 -10.94 -10.41 -16.35
N PRO A 105 -10.99 -11.33 -17.28
CA PRO A 105 -11.51 -11.02 -18.60
C PRO A 105 -12.96 -10.59 -18.64
N THR A 106 -13.73 -10.91 -17.63
CA THR A 106 -15.12 -10.52 -17.64
C THR A 106 -15.33 -9.14 -17.04
N SER A 107 -14.30 -8.50 -16.58
CA SER A 107 -14.43 -7.20 -15.95
C SER A 107 -14.79 -6.18 -17.00
N PRO A 108 -15.83 -5.41 -16.82
CA PRO A 108 -16.21 -4.44 -17.81
C PRO A 108 -15.30 -3.28 -17.69
N MET A 109 -14.61 -2.88 -17.23
CA MET A 109 -13.83 -1.74 -17.22
C MET A 109 -14.18 -0.69 -17.97
#